data_e38bbc693da73cedd32d17bf2d3b0a22
#
_entry.id   e38bbc693da73cedd32d17bf2d3b0a22
#
_cell.length_a   1.000
_cell.length_b   1.000
_cell.length_c   1.000
_cell.angle_alpha   90.00
_cell.angle_beta   90.00
_cell.angle_gamma   90.00
#
_symmetry.space_group_name_H-M   'P 1'
#
loop_
_entity.id
_entity.type
_entity.pdbx_description
1 polymer ?
#
loop_
_entity_poly.entity_id
_entity_poly.type
_entity_poly.pdbx_seq_one_letter_code
_entity_poly.pdbx_strand_id
1 'polypeptide(L)'
;MKVQAPFGFVTGCHSRDKFLVQATLASMKHYCPDVPICLTVDGNFDVSDLQNDYNLIVLRVSELPSTEMRELMWGNHRAKLAALWEGPFEFYVWFDSDAIAWGDFTSQVRTDLDFQIFWSEISILADATEIPPWLSHFYFDPQKLRQFDADFEWRGHAYFSAGAFACRRNAVSFRRWTEVESWGKKVPGLFAWGDMGMLNYHVHSMTQRGEIKTGRSNLQHIWEHHGKQELIQDCRGAGWRFPKTIDRPRIAHFCGRKPFLFDRNAYSRPFTIARLEHHRKRHGTPGAWFAVLQDDCQRLARKIKRRVGNLLSE
;
A
#
# COMPACT_ATOMS: atom_id res chain seq x y z
N MET A 1 -12.23 -16.24 3.33
CA MET A 1 -11.84 -16.51 4.75
C MET A 1 -12.93 -15.98 5.68
N LYS A 2 -13.17 -16.65 6.83
CA LYS A 2 -14.08 -16.10 7.87
C LYS A 2 -13.42 -14.87 8.54
N VAL A 3 -14.26 -13.92 8.97
CA VAL A 3 -13.81 -12.79 9.78
C VAL A 3 -13.26 -13.34 11.12
N GLN A 4 -12.07 -12.89 11.50
CA GLN A 4 -11.36 -13.34 12.72
C GLN A 4 -11.28 -12.20 13.76
N ALA A 5 -11.30 -10.94 13.31
CA ALA A 5 -11.27 -9.79 14.21
C ALA A 5 -12.00 -8.58 13.60
N PRO A 6 -12.50 -7.66 14.43
CA PRO A 6 -13.19 -6.45 13.96
C PRO A 6 -12.26 -5.47 13.25
N PHE A 7 -10.97 -5.44 13.61
CA PHE A 7 -9.99 -4.52 13.07
C PHE A 7 -8.61 -5.18 12.92
N GLY A 8 -7.83 -4.76 11.91
CA GLY A 8 -6.47 -5.22 11.71
C GLY A 8 -5.72 -4.46 10.63
N PHE A 9 -4.44 -4.79 10.45
CA PHE A 9 -3.61 -4.29 9.37
C PHE A 9 -3.49 -5.34 8.27
N VAL A 10 -3.42 -4.89 7.03
CA VAL A 10 -3.17 -5.76 5.86
C VAL A 10 -2.01 -5.19 5.06
N THR A 11 -1.09 -6.04 4.66
CA THR A 11 -0.03 -5.68 3.71
C THR A 11 0.17 -6.79 2.69
N GLY A 12 0.80 -6.47 1.55
CA GLY A 12 1.04 -7.45 0.49
C GLY A 12 2.51 -7.81 0.35
N CYS A 13 2.79 -9.02 -0.11
CA CYS A 13 4.13 -9.50 -0.37
C CYS A 13 4.20 -10.29 -1.67
N HIS A 14 5.13 -9.90 -2.54
CA HIS A 14 5.63 -10.70 -3.64
C HIS A 14 7.06 -11.14 -3.33
N SER A 15 7.54 -12.24 -3.91
CA SER A 15 8.89 -12.76 -3.64
C SER A 15 10.02 -11.73 -3.81
N ARG A 16 9.85 -10.78 -4.74
CA ARG A 16 10.82 -9.70 -4.99
C ARG A 16 10.80 -8.60 -3.94
N ASP A 17 9.69 -8.47 -3.20
CA ASP A 17 9.42 -7.36 -2.28
C ASP A 17 9.50 -7.80 -0.81
N LYS A 18 9.90 -9.06 -0.55
CA LYS A 18 9.99 -9.61 0.81
C LYS A 18 10.81 -8.72 1.76
N PHE A 19 11.92 -8.15 1.28
CA PHE A 19 12.75 -7.23 2.06
C PHE A 19 12.05 -5.88 2.38
N LEU A 20 11.07 -5.45 1.56
CA LEU A 20 10.27 -4.26 1.83
C LEU A 20 9.26 -4.55 2.94
N VAL A 21 8.51 -5.63 2.81
CA VAL A 21 7.47 -5.99 3.76
C VAL A 21 8.05 -6.28 5.16
N GLN A 22 9.29 -6.73 5.26
CA GLN A 22 10.00 -6.85 6.54
C GLN A 22 10.03 -5.53 7.32
N ALA A 23 10.34 -4.42 6.64
CA ALA A 23 10.33 -3.09 7.24
C ALA A 23 8.90 -2.66 7.64
N THR A 24 7.93 -2.91 6.77
CA THR A 24 6.51 -2.62 7.03
C THR A 24 6.03 -3.35 8.29
N LEU A 25 6.24 -4.67 8.37
CA LEU A 25 5.86 -5.49 9.51
C LEU A 25 6.56 -5.07 10.81
N ALA A 26 7.87 -4.79 10.73
CA ALA A 26 8.63 -4.36 11.90
C ALA A 26 8.09 -3.03 12.47
N SER A 27 7.74 -2.09 11.60
CA SER A 27 7.18 -0.80 12.01
C SER A 27 5.78 -0.93 12.63
N MET A 28 4.91 -1.75 12.00
CA MET A 28 3.56 -2.04 12.52
C MET A 28 3.63 -2.64 13.92
N LYS A 29 4.45 -3.67 14.12
CA LYS A 29 4.59 -4.35 15.41
C LYS A 29 5.33 -3.52 16.46
N HIS A 30 6.13 -2.55 16.05
CA HIS A 30 6.78 -1.63 16.99
C HIS A 30 5.79 -0.63 17.57
N TYR A 31 5.01 0.03 16.70
CA TYR A 31 4.11 1.11 17.13
C TYR A 31 2.70 0.67 17.50
N CYS A 32 2.23 -0.44 16.94
CA CYS A 32 0.88 -0.97 17.16
C CYS A 32 0.95 -2.50 17.47
N PRO A 33 1.59 -2.91 18.58
CA PRO A 33 1.93 -4.30 18.85
C PRO A 33 0.72 -5.24 18.95
N ASP A 34 -0.42 -4.73 19.42
CA ASP A 34 -1.62 -5.50 19.68
C ASP A 34 -2.54 -5.63 18.46
N VAL A 35 -2.29 -4.88 17.40
CA VAL A 35 -3.09 -4.94 16.18
C VAL A 35 -2.71 -6.19 15.39
N PRO A 36 -3.67 -7.09 15.08
CA PRO A 36 -3.41 -8.25 14.25
C PRO A 36 -3.07 -7.84 12.81
N ILE A 37 -2.19 -8.62 12.16
CA ILE A 37 -1.71 -8.33 10.82
C ILE A 37 -2.01 -9.49 9.90
N CYS A 38 -2.59 -9.20 8.72
CA CYS A 38 -2.73 -10.13 7.62
C CYS A 38 -1.71 -9.81 6.53
N LEU A 39 -1.01 -10.84 6.07
CA LEU A 39 -0.10 -10.77 4.93
C LEU A 39 -0.76 -11.43 3.71
N THR A 40 -1.07 -10.64 2.68
CA THR A 40 -1.48 -11.18 1.38
C THR A 40 -0.23 -11.59 0.59
N VAL A 41 -0.19 -12.82 0.10
CA VAL A 41 0.98 -13.39 -0.59
C VAL A 41 0.64 -13.65 -2.05
N ASP A 42 1.35 -12.93 -2.94
CA ASP A 42 1.27 -13.10 -4.39
C ASP A 42 2.47 -13.93 -4.88
N GLY A 43 2.20 -15.13 -5.29
CA GLY A 43 3.21 -16.09 -5.73
C GLY A 43 3.42 -17.26 -4.79
N ASN A 44 4.18 -18.25 -5.27
CA ASN A 44 4.48 -19.46 -4.52
C ASN A 44 5.90 -19.38 -3.92
N PHE A 45 6.01 -18.83 -2.73
CA PHE A 45 7.27 -18.74 -1.99
C PHE A 45 7.03 -18.80 -0.48
N ASP A 46 8.10 -19.13 0.26
CA ASP A 46 8.02 -19.28 1.70
C ASP A 46 8.00 -17.93 2.43
N VAL A 47 7.05 -17.77 3.35
CA VAL A 47 6.88 -16.65 4.27
C VAL A 47 6.79 -17.09 5.73
N SER A 48 7.12 -18.34 6.04
CA SER A 48 7.04 -18.91 7.37
C SER A 48 7.87 -18.15 8.40
N ASP A 49 9.01 -17.62 7.98
CA ASP A 49 9.87 -16.76 8.77
C ASP A 49 9.16 -15.47 9.21
N LEU A 50 8.44 -14.82 8.29
CA LEU A 50 7.65 -13.63 8.61
C LEU A 50 6.43 -13.97 9.45
N GLN A 51 5.76 -15.08 9.11
CA GLN A 51 4.59 -15.55 9.85
C GLN A 51 4.92 -15.80 11.32
N ASN A 52 6.03 -16.48 11.59
CA ASN A 52 6.47 -16.79 12.95
C ASN A 52 6.95 -15.54 13.71
N ASP A 53 7.74 -14.67 13.08
CA ASP A 53 8.30 -13.49 13.74
C ASP A 53 7.24 -12.47 14.17
N TYR A 54 6.16 -12.38 13.41
CA TYR A 54 5.14 -11.34 13.57
C TYR A 54 3.76 -11.87 13.90
N ASN A 55 3.60 -13.19 14.06
CA ASN A 55 2.32 -13.87 14.31
C ASN A 55 1.26 -13.43 13.28
N LEU A 56 1.54 -13.68 11.98
CA LEU A 56 0.71 -13.20 10.88
C LEU A 56 -0.40 -14.18 10.54
N ILE A 57 -1.56 -13.60 10.16
CA ILE A 57 -2.56 -14.32 9.36
C ILE A 57 -2.08 -14.25 7.91
N VAL A 58 -1.94 -15.38 7.23
CA VAL A 58 -1.49 -15.41 5.83
C VAL A 58 -2.66 -15.68 4.91
N LEU A 59 -2.84 -14.80 3.91
CA LEU A 59 -3.83 -14.94 2.83
C LEU A 59 -3.09 -15.14 1.51
N ARG A 60 -3.05 -16.36 1.00
CA ARG A 60 -2.40 -16.67 -0.28
C ARG A 60 -3.36 -16.48 -1.44
N VAL A 61 -2.93 -15.74 -2.46
CA VAL A 61 -3.72 -15.55 -3.69
C VAL A 61 -4.03 -16.88 -4.36
N SER A 62 -3.10 -17.85 -4.33
CA SER A 62 -3.30 -19.20 -4.86
C SER A 62 -4.40 -20.00 -4.16
N GLU A 63 -4.76 -19.64 -2.93
CA GLU A 63 -5.73 -20.34 -2.09
C GLU A 63 -7.09 -19.63 -2.01
N LEU A 64 -7.27 -18.54 -2.77
CA LEU A 64 -8.56 -17.84 -2.84
C LEU A 64 -9.64 -18.79 -3.39
N PRO A 65 -10.90 -18.71 -2.89
CA PRO A 65 -11.93 -19.68 -3.20
C PRO A 65 -12.35 -19.66 -4.69
N SER A 66 -12.45 -18.48 -5.28
CA SER A 66 -12.86 -18.29 -6.66
C SER A 66 -11.67 -18.34 -7.63
N THR A 67 -11.80 -19.12 -8.71
CA THR A 67 -10.81 -19.13 -9.80
C THR A 67 -10.69 -17.77 -10.46
N GLU A 68 -11.82 -17.11 -10.72
CA GLU A 68 -11.86 -15.76 -11.30
C GLU A 68 -11.11 -14.76 -10.39
N MET A 69 -11.29 -14.86 -9.07
CA MET A 69 -10.58 -14.01 -8.12
C MET A 69 -9.07 -14.29 -8.12
N ARG A 70 -8.64 -15.56 -8.20
CA ARG A 70 -7.23 -15.91 -8.32
C ARG A 70 -6.60 -15.34 -9.58
N GLU A 71 -7.26 -15.49 -10.72
CA GLU A 71 -6.77 -14.99 -12.01
C GLU A 71 -6.68 -13.45 -12.03
N LEU A 72 -7.66 -12.77 -11.43
CA LEU A 72 -7.66 -11.31 -11.32
C LEU A 72 -6.50 -10.78 -10.47
N MET A 73 -6.16 -11.48 -9.38
CA MET A 73 -5.18 -11.03 -8.38
C MET A 73 -3.75 -11.45 -8.68
N TRP A 74 -3.55 -12.57 -9.39
CA TRP A 74 -2.24 -13.16 -9.58
C TRP A 74 -1.31 -12.31 -10.43
N GLY A 75 -0.11 -12.02 -9.90
CA GLY A 75 1.01 -11.47 -10.66
C GLY A 75 0.88 -10.00 -11.10
N ASN A 76 -0.19 -9.31 -10.75
CA ASN A 76 -0.52 -7.99 -11.28
C ASN A 76 -0.48 -6.85 -10.25
N HIS A 77 0.26 -7.00 -9.17
CA HIS A 77 0.26 -6.05 -8.02
C HIS A 77 -1.14 -5.86 -7.38
N ARG A 78 -2.07 -6.76 -7.67
CA ARG A 78 -3.47 -6.70 -7.22
C ARG A 78 -3.77 -7.60 -6.02
N ALA A 79 -2.79 -8.33 -5.52
CA ALA A 79 -2.96 -9.20 -4.34
C ALA A 79 -3.54 -8.44 -3.14
N LYS A 80 -3.28 -7.14 -3.04
CA LYS A 80 -3.87 -6.28 -2.02
C LYS A 80 -5.39 -6.25 -2.07
N LEU A 81 -5.98 -6.37 -3.24
CA LEU A 81 -7.42 -6.35 -3.41
C LEU A 81 -8.10 -7.61 -2.84
N ALA A 82 -7.36 -8.71 -2.69
CA ALA A 82 -7.90 -9.93 -2.07
C ALA A 82 -8.46 -9.67 -0.66
N ALA A 83 -7.86 -8.75 0.07
CA ALA A 83 -8.32 -8.39 1.41
C ALA A 83 -9.68 -7.69 1.41
N LEU A 84 -10.09 -7.02 0.32
CA LEU A 84 -11.42 -6.41 0.19
C LEU A 84 -12.53 -7.45 0.33
N TRP A 85 -12.29 -8.68 -0.12
CA TRP A 85 -13.32 -9.73 -0.16
C TRP A 85 -13.01 -10.91 0.77
N GLU A 86 -11.76 -11.31 0.84
CA GLU A 86 -11.35 -12.51 1.57
C GLU A 86 -10.48 -12.22 2.79
N GLY A 87 -10.25 -10.94 3.13
CA GLY A 87 -9.49 -10.55 4.32
C GLY A 87 -10.13 -11.04 5.63
N PRO A 88 -9.32 -11.22 6.68
CA PRO A 88 -9.79 -11.75 7.97
C PRO A 88 -10.41 -10.70 8.89
N PHE A 89 -10.47 -9.44 8.49
CA PHE A 89 -10.95 -8.32 9.32
C PHE A 89 -12.23 -7.72 8.77
N GLU A 90 -13.11 -7.22 9.65
CA GLU A 90 -14.30 -6.46 9.24
C GLU A 90 -13.93 -5.09 8.70
N PHE A 91 -12.95 -4.46 9.33
CA PHE A 91 -12.35 -3.19 8.94
C PHE A 91 -10.83 -3.30 9.01
N TYR A 92 -10.12 -2.72 8.06
CA TYR A 92 -8.66 -2.83 8.04
C TYR A 92 -7.98 -1.60 7.47
N VAL A 93 -6.72 -1.42 7.85
CA VAL A 93 -5.79 -0.48 7.21
C VAL A 93 -4.89 -1.27 6.27
N TRP A 94 -4.91 -0.86 5.01
CA TRP A 94 -3.98 -1.37 4.00
C TRP A 94 -2.67 -0.58 4.02
N PHE A 95 -1.57 -1.30 3.81
CA PHE A 95 -0.23 -0.77 3.55
C PHE A 95 0.38 -1.45 2.33
N ASP A 96 0.90 -0.68 1.39
CA ASP A 96 1.83 -1.25 0.41
C ASP A 96 3.10 -1.73 1.12
N SER A 97 3.78 -2.72 0.52
CA SER A 97 4.99 -3.34 1.10
C SER A 97 6.15 -2.37 1.34
N ASP A 98 6.10 -1.19 0.75
CA ASP A 98 7.05 -0.09 0.89
C ASP A 98 6.52 1.08 1.72
N ALA A 99 5.48 0.86 2.50
CA ALA A 99 4.93 1.80 3.46
C ALA A 99 5.23 1.34 4.89
N ILE A 100 5.65 2.26 5.76
CA ILE A 100 5.93 1.97 7.17
C ILE A 100 5.02 2.78 8.09
N ALA A 101 4.60 2.19 9.19
CA ALA A 101 4.03 2.92 10.31
C ALA A 101 5.11 3.77 10.97
N TRP A 102 4.81 5.03 11.25
CA TRP A 102 5.68 5.97 11.94
C TRP A 102 4.93 6.65 13.08
N GLY A 103 4.87 5.96 14.19
CA GLY A 103 4.02 6.28 15.36
C GLY A 103 2.71 5.48 15.37
N ASP A 104 2.05 5.46 16.51
CA ASP A 104 0.71 4.87 16.66
C ASP A 104 -0.36 5.86 16.15
N PHE A 105 -0.94 5.55 15.01
CA PHE A 105 -1.98 6.34 14.38
C PHE A 105 -3.39 5.70 14.52
N THR A 106 -3.52 4.62 15.26
CA THR A 106 -4.77 3.83 15.33
C THR A 106 -5.97 4.65 15.79
N SER A 107 -5.77 5.60 16.70
CA SER A 107 -6.82 6.53 17.18
C SER A 107 -7.36 7.48 16.09
N GLN A 108 -6.68 7.62 14.97
CA GLN A 108 -7.09 8.45 13.83
C GLN A 108 -7.84 7.64 12.75
N VAL A 109 -7.93 6.31 12.94
CA VAL A 109 -8.66 5.42 12.02
C VAL A 109 -10.13 5.42 12.41
N ARG A 110 -10.99 5.73 11.46
CA ARG A 110 -12.43 5.87 11.63
C ARG A 110 -13.18 4.65 11.14
N THR A 111 -13.48 3.73 12.03
CA THR A 111 -14.23 2.48 11.71
C THR A 111 -15.74 2.70 11.49
N ASP A 112 -16.24 3.92 11.72
CA ASP A 112 -17.61 4.35 11.40
C ASP A 112 -17.81 4.71 9.91
N LEU A 113 -16.72 4.71 9.15
CA LEU A 113 -16.72 4.90 7.70
C LEU A 113 -16.67 3.54 6.98
N ASP A 114 -17.08 3.51 5.70
CA ASP A 114 -16.84 2.37 4.83
C ASP A 114 -15.48 2.46 4.15
N PHE A 115 -15.00 3.69 3.87
CA PHE A 115 -13.68 3.93 3.32
C PHE A 115 -13.07 5.23 3.87
N GLN A 116 -11.81 5.17 4.32
CA GLN A 116 -11.05 6.33 4.77
C GLN A 116 -9.83 6.55 3.89
N ILE A 117 -9.78 7.70 3.26
CA ILE A 117 -8.67 8.16 2.42
C ILE A 117 -7.60 8.79 3.33
N PHE A 118 -6.37 8.30 3.24
CA PHE A 118 -5.26 8.76 4.09
C PHE A 118 -4.41 9.87 3.47
N TRP A 119 -4.56 10.11 2.18
CA TRP A 119 -3.87 11.19 1.50
C TRP A 119 -4.74 11.76 0.40
N SER A 120 -4.88 13.08 0.37
CA SER A 120 -5.79 13.74 -0.53
C SER A 120 -5.34 15.17 -0.87
N GLU A 121 -4.07 15.36 -1.21
CA GLU A 121 -3.63 16.70 -1.63
C GLU A 121 -4.06 17.06 -3.06
N ILE A 122 -4.45 16.04 -3.85
CA ILE A 122 -4.93 16.26 -5.21
C ILE A 122 -6.46 16.25 -5.18
N SER A 123 -7.03 17.42 -4.96
CA SER A 123 -8.48 17.62 -5.11
C SER A 123 -8.77 18.34 -6.41
N ILE A 124 -9.81 17.91 -7.12
CA ILE A 124 -10.36 18.64 -8.24
C ILE A 124 -11.55 19.43 -7.71
N LEU A 125 -11.52 20.73 -7.94
CA LEU A 125 -12.62 21.61 -7.54
C LEU A 125 -13.91 21.26 -8.30
N ALA A 126 -15.04 21.50 -7.67
CA ALA A 126 -16.34 21.20 -8.28
C ALA A 126 -16.63 22.08 -9.53
N ASP A 127 -16.03 23.26 -9.60
CA ASP A 127 -16.15 24.23 -10.70
C ASP A 127 -15.03 24.11 -11.75
N ALA A 128 -14.18 23.08 -11.67
CA ALA A 128 -13.13 22.87 -12.67
C ALA A 128 -13.73 22.72 -14.07
N THR A 129 -13.23 23.49 -15.03
CA THR A 129 -13.70 23.49 -16.43
C THR A 129 -12.95 22.50 -17.31
N GLU A 130 -11.71 22.18 -16.94
CA GLU A 130 -10.82 21.32 -17.72
C GLU A 130 -10.43 20.06 -16.96
N ILE A 131 -10.29 18.95 -17.69
CA ILE A 131 -9.78 17.70 -17.17
C ILE A 131 -8.26 17.83 -16.97
N PRO A 132 -7.74 17.77 -15.74
CA PRO A 132 -6.31 17.86 -15.54
C PRO A 132 -5.58 16.68 -16.19
N PRO A 133 -4.46 16.88 -16.92
CA PRO A 133 -3.72 15.79 -17.57
C PRO A 133 -3.29 14.67 -16.63
N TRP A 134 -2.98 14.98 -15.37
CA TRP A 134 -2.58 14.00 -14.37
C TRP A 134 -3.72 13.03 -14.02
N LEU A 135 -4.99 13.38 -14.19
CA LEU A 135 -6.13 12.51 -13.90
C LEU A 135 -6.11 11.27 -14.81
N SER A 136 -5.97 11.47 -16.11
CA SER A 136 -5.84 10.37 -17.06
C SER A 136 -4.50 9.63 -16.93
N HIS A 137 -3.45 10.33 -16.51
CA HIS A 137 -2.12 9.73 -16.34
C HIS A 137 -2.04 8.78 -15.14
N PHE A 138 -2.66 9.13 -14.01
CA PHE A 138 -2.54 8.36 -12.76
C PHE A 138 -3.78 7.54 -12.41
N TYR A 139 -4.95 7.91 -12.91
CA TYR A 139 -6.22 7.32 -12.47
C TYR A 139 -7.05 6.76 -13.61
N PHE A 140 -7.79 7.60 -14.31
CA PHE A 140 -8.66 7.20 -15.41
C PHE A 140 -8.93 8.37 -16.36
N ASP A 141 -9.38 8.03 -17.58
CA ASP A 141 -9.81 9.00 -18.57
C ASP A 141 -11.31 9.29 -18.42
N PRO A 142 -11.72 10.49 -17.92
CA PRO A 142 -13.13 10.82 -17.70
C PRO A 142 -13.98 10.82 -18.99
N GLN A 143 -13.37 11.15 -20.15
CA GLN A 143 -14.10 11.18 -21.42
C GLN A 143 -14.44 9.75 -21.88
N LYS A 144 -13.51 8.82 -21.73
CA LYS A 144 -13.74 7.40 -22.03
C LYS A 144 -14.70 6.78 -21.02
N LEU A 145 -14.62 7.17 -19.75
CA LEU A 145 -15.47 6.63 -18.69
C LEU A 145 -16.96 6.94 -18.90
N ARG A 146 -17.28 8.10 -19.47
CA ARG A 146 -18.67 8.48 -19.81
C ARG A 146 -19.41 7.47 -20.70
N GLN A 147 -18.70 6.64 -21.44
CA GLN A 147 -19.30 5.59 -22.27
C GLN A 147 -19.96 4.50 -21.43
N PHE A 148 -19.55 4.33 -20.17
CA PHE A 148 -20.02 3.29 -19.27
C PHE A 148 -20.77 3.85 -18.06
N ASP A 149 -20.43 5.06 -17.63
CA ASP A 149 -21.03 5.74 -16.49
C ASP A 149 -21.13 7.25 -16.82
N ALA A 150 -22.22 7.61 -17.49
CA ALA A 150 -22.48 8.99 -17.93
C ALA A 150 -22.77 9.93 -16.76
N ASP A 151 -23.27 9.38 -15.64
CA ASP A 151 -23.69 10.14 -14.45
C ASP A 151 -22.51 10.37 -13.47
N PHE A 152 -21.37 9.75 -13.70
CA PHE A 152 -20.21 9.93 -12.82
C PHE A 152 -19.58 11.31 -13.03
N GLU A 153 -19.59 12.11 -11.99
CA GLU A 153 -18.91 13.40 -11.96
C GLU A 153 -17.49 13.24 -11.41
N TRP A 154 -16.51 13.56 -12.24
CA TRP A 154 -15.09 13.47 -11.87
C TRP A 154 -14.60 14.67 -11.03
N ARG A 155 -15.37 15.75 -10.96
CA ARG A 155 -15.06 16.94 -10.16
C ARG A 155 -15.48 16.78 -8.72
N GLY A 156 -15.01 17.67 -7.86
CA GLY A 156 -15.39 17.68 -6.44
C GLY A 156 -14.81 16.52 -5.62
N HIS A 157 -13.94 15.70 -6.21
CA HIS A 157 -13.35 14.55 -5.54
C HIS A 157 -11.90 14.77 -5.14
N ALA A 158 -11.49 14.12 -4.05
CA ALA A 158 -10.12 14.05 -3.59
C ALA A 158 -9.50 12.73 -4.06
N TYR A 159 -8.70 12.79 -5.11
CA TYR A 159 -8.00 11.63 -5.64
C TYR A 159 -6.86 11.22 -4.72
N PHE A 160 -6.68 9.92 -4.54
CA PHE A 160 -5.78 9.39 -3.52
C PHE A 160 -4.85 8.30 -4.04
N SER A 161 -3.70 8.19 -3.40
CA SER A 161 -2.78 7.08 -3.61
C SER A 161 -3.29 5.83 -2.92
N ALA A 162 -3.31 4.70 -3.63
CA ALA A 162 -3.70 3.40 -3.09
C ALA A 162 -2.62 2.72 -2.23
N GLY A 163 -1.55 3.44 -1.88
CA GLY A 163 -0.45 2.89 -1.07
C GLY A 163 -0.78 2.69 0.41
N ALA A 164 -1.72 3.50 0.95
CA ALA A 164 -2.33 3.27 2.24
C ALA A 164 -3.73 3.87 2.30
N PHE A 165 -4.66 3.15 2.87
CA PHE A 165 -6.05 3.56 3.11
C PHE A 165 -6.65 2.67 4.19
N ALA A 166 -7.83 3.02 4.70
CA ALA A 166 -8.61 2.10 5.53
C ALA A 166 -9.97 1.84 4.90
N CYS A 167 -10.47 0.62 5.01
CA CYS A 167 -11.79 0.32 4.50
C CYS A 167 -12.47 -0.86 5.21
N ARG A 168 -13.78 -0.92 5.06
CA ARG A 168 -14.60 -2.04 5.45
C ARG A 168 -14.47 -3.17 4.41
N ARG A 169 -14.41 -4.39 4.87
CA ARG A 169 -14.48 -5.56 4.01
C ARG A 169 -15.78 -5.51 3.19
N ASN A 170 -15.70 -5.81 1.91
CA ASN A 170 -16.78 -5.72 0.94
C ASN A 170 -17.34 -4.30 0.70
N ALA A 171 -16.63 -3.23 1.09
CA ALA A 171 -17.02 -1.87 0.74
C ALA A 171 -17.22 -1.69 -0.77
N VAL A 172 -16.43 -2.39 -1.58
CA VAL A 172 -16.66 -2.57 -3.03
C VAL A 172 -16.94 -4.05 -3.29
N SER A 173 -18.09 -4.40 -3.89
CA SER A 173 -18.40 -5.80 -4.19
C SER A 173 -17.48 -6.35 -5.29
N PHE A 174 -17.15 -7.66 -5.22
CA PHE A 174 -16.34 -8.33 -6.24
C PHE A 174 -17.01 -8.27 -7.63
N ARG A 175 -18.33 -8.48 -7.69
CA ARG A 175 -19.10 -8.38 -8.93
C ARG A 175 -18.96 -7.00 -9.58
N ARG A 176 -19.06 -5.92 -8.81
CA ARG A 176 -18.90 -4.56 -9.34
C ARG A 176 -17.47 -4.31 -9.82
N TRP A 177 -16.49 -4.84 -9.09
CA TRP A 177 -15.09 -4.73 -9.50
C TRP A 177 -14.85 -5.40 -10.85
N THR A 178 -15.32 -6.64 -11.04
CA THR A 178 -15.14 -7.39 -12.30
C THR A 178 -15.89 -6.77 -13.48
N GLU A 179 -17.04 -6.16 -13.23
CA GLU A 179 -17.76 -5.37 -14.23
C GLU A 179 -16.92 -4.22 -14.75
N VAL A 180 -16.39 -3.37 -13.84
CA VAL A 180 -15.53 -2.22 -14.19
C VAL A 180 -14.21 -2.67 -14.82
N GLU A 181 -13.63 -3.76 -14.36
CA GLU A 181 -12.46 -4.39 -14.99
C GLU A 181 -12.73 -4.73 -16.46
N SER A 182 -13.95 -5.20 -16.78
CA SER A 182 -14.35 -5.52 -18.15
C SER A 182 -14.39 -4.27 -19.05
N TRP A 183 -14.71 -3.10 -18.50
CA TRP A 183 -14.67 -1.83 -19.24
C TRP A 183 -13.25 -1.46 -19.65
N GLY A 184 -12.29 -1.59 -18.71
CA GLY A 184 -10.87 -1.35 -18.99
C GLY A 184 -10.30 -2.28 -20.06
N LYS A 185 -10.77 -3.53 -20.12
CA LYS A 185 -10.41 -4.49 -21.17
C LYS A 185 -11.00 -4.11 -22.55
N LYS A 186 -12.21 -3.52 -22.57
CA LYS A 186 -12.88 -3.08 -23.81
C LYS A 186 -12.31 -1.77 -24.35
N VAL A 187 -11.88 -0.87 -23.48
CA VAL A 187 -11.39 0.46 -23.85
C VAL A 187 -9.97 0.67 -23.29
N PRO A 188 -8.94 0.40 -24.10
CA PRO A 188 -7.54 0.60 -23.68
C PRO A 188 -7.28 2.04 -23.21
N GLY A 189 -6.59 2.17 -22.07
CA GLY A 189 -6.28 3.45 -21.46
C GLY A 189 -7.49 4.14 -20.79
N LEU A 190 -8.58 3.41 -20.52
CA LEU A 190 -9.67 3.89 -19.67
C LEU A 190 -9.17 4.11 -18.24
N PHE A 191 -8.50 3.15 -17.67
CA PHE A 191 -7.83 3.26 -16.38
C PHE A 191 -6.33 3.32 -16.57
N ALA A 192 -5.68 4.15 -15.78
CA ALA A 192 -4.24 4.16 -15.65
C ALA A 192 -3.74 2.81 -15.14
N TRP A 193 -2.45 2.56 -15.33
CA TRP A 193 -1.83 1.30 -14.94
C TRP A 193 -2.02 0.97 -13.46
N GLY A 194 -2.33 -0.28 -13.16
CA GLY A 194 -2.51 -0.79 -11.81
C GLY A 194 -3.96 -0.73 -11.30
N ASP A 195 -4.10 -0.72 -10.00
CA ASP A 195 -5.38 -0.76 -9.28
C ASP A 195 -5.85 0.63 -8.81
N MET A 196 -4.96 1.62 -8.80
CA MET A 196 -5.23 2.94 -8.22
C MET A 196 -6.36 3.67 -8.94
N GLY A 197 -6.40 3.63 -10.27
CA GLY A 197 -7.44 4.28 -11.06
C GLY A 197 -8.82 3.67 -10.80
N MET A 198 -8.92 2.34 -10.84
CA MET A 198 -10.17 1.64 -10.57
C MET A 198 -10.65 1.83 -9.13
N LEU A 199 -9.75 1.76 -8.14
CA LEU A 199 -10.10 1.96 -6.74
C LEU A 199 -10.67 3.38 -6.51
N ASN A 200 -10.02 4.41 -7.07
CA ASN A 200 -10.51 5.79 -6.99
C ASN A 200 -11.89 5.93 -7.64
N TYR A 201 -12.08 5.37 -8.85
CA TYR A 201 -13.38 5.39 -9.50
C TYR A 201 -14.47 4.74 -8.63
N HIS A 202 -14.22 3.52 -8.11
CA HIS A 202 -15.18 2.83 -7.26
C HIS A 202 -15.55 3.65 -6.02
N VAL A 203 -14.55 4.13 -5.29
CA VAL A 203 -14.77 4.90 -4.06
C VAL A 203 -15.58 6.17 -4.36
N HIS A 204 -15.20 6.93 -5.38
CA HIS A 204 -15.87 8.19 -5.69
C HIS A 204 -17.26 8.00 -6.29
N SER A 205 -17.44 7.05 -7.21
CA SER A 205 -18.76 6.78 -7.81
C SER A 205 -19.77 6.26 -6.78
N MET A 206 -19.31 5.39 -5.87
CA MET A 206 -20.17 4.87 -4.80
C MET A 206 -20.48 5.94 -3.75
N THR A 207 -19.53 6.82 -3.43
CA THR A 207 -19.76 7.98 -2.55
C THR A 207 -20.75 8.94 -3.16
N GLN A 208 -20.61 9.26 -4.44
CA GLN A 208 -21.54 10.15 -5.17
C GLN A 208 -22.99 9.59 -5.15
N ARG A 209 -23.15 8.28 -5.25
CA ARG A 209 -24.45 7.60 -5.20
C ARG A 209 -24.97 7.36 -3.78
N GLY A 210 -24.22 7.74 -2.74
CA GLY A 210 -24.58 7.50 -1.34
C GLY A 210 -24.54 6.03 -0.93
N GLU A 211 -23.85 5.17 -1.69
CA GLU A 211 -23.76 3.74 -1.42
C GLU A 211 -22.75 3.42 -0.31
N ILE A 212 -21.71 4.28 -0.14
CA ILE A 212 -20.71 4.19 0.93
C ILE A 212 -20.47 5.53 1.59
N LYS A 213 -20.09 5.47 2.88
CA LYS A 213 -19.68 6.62 3.67
C LYS A 213 -18.15 6.74 3.63
N THR A 214 -17.63 7.83 3.05
CA THR A 214 -16.21 8.10 2.98
C THR A 214 -15.77 9.24 3.89
N GLY A 215 -14.50 9.23 4.27
CA GLY A 215 -13.87 10.33 5.01
C GLY A 215 -12.40 10.45 4.65
N ARG A 216 -11.76 11.55 5.08
CA ARG A 216 -10.37 11.87 4.78
C ARG A 216 -9.57 12.16 6.04
N SER A 217 -8.27 11.87 5.99
CA SER A 217 -7.28 12.27 6.98
C SER A 217 -5.90 12.39 6.32
N ASN A 218 -5.00 13.16 6.92
CA ASN A 218 -3.62 13.31 6.42
C ASN A 218 -2.68 12.33 7.13
N LEU A 219 -2.97 11.04 7.03
CA LEU A 219 -2.16 9.99 7.66
C LEU A 219 -1.06 9.46 6.76
N GLN A 220 -1.25 9.42 5.44
CA GLN A 220 -0.23 8.95 4.51
C GLN A 220 0.64 10.11 4.03
N HIS A 221 1.94 9.99 4.21
CA HIS A 221 2.94 10.85 3.63
C HIS A 221 3.62 10.11 2.49
N ILE A 222 3.39 10.58 1.26
CA ILE A 222 4.08 10.05 0.08
C ILE A 222 5.46 10.68 0.04
N TRP A 223 6.42 9.79 0.11
CA TRP A 223 7.81 10.19 0.15
C TRP A 223 8.24 10.92 -1.12
N GLU A 224 9.15 11.84 -0.92
CA GLU A 224 9.72 12.91 -1.73
C GLU A 224 8.86 14.18 -1.83
N HIS A 225 7.54 14.11 -1.66
CA HIS A 225 6.67 15.28 -1.83
C HIS A 225 6.31 15.95 -0.49
N HIS A 226 6.07 15.17 0.58
CA HIS A 226 5.49 15.68 1.81
C HIS A 226 6.19 15.17 3.07
N GLY A 227 6.23 16.00 4.13
CA GLY A 227 6.68 15.61 5.46
C GLY A 227 8.14 15.19 5.61
N LYS A 228 8.98 15.43 4.57
CA LYS A 228 10.39 15.05 4.55
C LYS A 228 11.16 15.58 5.75
N GLN A 229 11.00 16.86 6.04
CA GLN A 229 11.71 17.50 7.12
C GLN A 229 11.27 16.98 8.48
N GLU A 230 9.97 16.71 8.65
CA GLU A 230 9.42 16.17 9.87
C GLU A 230 9.95 14.77 10.16
N LEU A 231 9.96 13.86 9.18
CA LEU A 231 10.52 12.52 9.33
C LEU A 231 12.03 12.55 9.66
N ILE A 232 12.77 13.49 9.07
CA ILE A 232 14.18 13.70 9.36
C ILE A 232 14.35 14.22 10.79
N GLN A 233 13.48 15.13 11.22
CA GLN A 233 13.52 15.70 12.57
C GLN A 233 13.20 14.65 13.62
N ASP A 234 12.19 13.82 13.40
CA ASP A 234 11.85 12.69 14.28
C ASP A 234 13.05 11.74 14.48
N CYS A 235 13.89 11.57 13.47
CA CYS A 235 15.08 10.74 13.55
C CYS A 235 16.25 11.40 14.31
N ARG A 236 16.18 12.70 14.64
CA ARG A 236 17.26 13.37 15.38
C ARG A 236 17.32 12.83 16.81
N GLY A 237 18.51 12.46 17.22
CA GLY A 237 18.73 11.90 18.58
C GLY A 237 18.29 10.44 18.77
N ALA A 238 17.51 9.86 17.87
CA ALA A 238 17.06 8.47 17.97
C ALA A 238 18.12 7.43 17.56
N GLY A 239 19.26 7.86 17.03
CA GLY A 239 20.26 6.96 16.46
C GLY A 239 19.68 6.19 15.26
N TRP A 240 19.91 4.87 15.22
CA TRP A 240 19.35 3.95 14.24
C TRP A 240 18.27 3.05 14.86
N ARG A 241 17.41 3.65 15.68
CA ARG A 241 16.26 3.00 16.33
C ARG A 241 14.99 3.80 16.03
N PHE A 242 13.85 3.16 16.20
CA PHE A 242 12.59 3.88 16.19
C PHE A 242 12.57 4.94 17.30
N PRO A 243 12.15 6.18 17.00
CA PRO A 243 11.92 7.19 18.02
C PRO A 243 10.91 6.70 19.06
N LYS A 244 11.13 7.02 20.33
CA LYS A 244 10.21 6.64 21.41
C LYS A 244 8.90 7.41 21.35
N THR A 245 8.96 8.66 20.89
CA THR A 245 7.81 9.56 20.81
C THR A 245 7.74 10.10 19.38
N ILE A 246 6.56 10.08 18.81
CA ILE A 246 6.23 10.68 17.53
C ILE A 246 5.05 11.59 17.74
N ASP A 247 5.26 12.90 17.59
CA ASP A 247 4.23 13.92 17.84
C ASP A 247 3.07 13.84 16.85
N ARG A 248 3.38 13.46 15.60
CA ARG A 248 2.39 13.30 14.53
C ARG A 248 2.52 11.91 13.89
N PRO A 249 1.81 10.92 14.44
CA PRO A 249 1.80 9.57 13.87
C PRO A 249 1.28 9.58 12.44
N ARG A 250 1.94 8.80 11.56
CA ARG A 250 1.67 8.76 10.12
C ARG A 250 2.11 7.46 9.49
N ILE A 251 1.75 7.28 8.23
CA ILE A 251 2.24 6.21 7.37
C ILE A 251 3.19 6.84 6.34
N ALA A 252 4.46 6.46 6.35
CA ALA A 252 5.43 6.92 5.38
C ALA A 252 5.52 5.92 4.22
N HIS A 253 5.09 6.32 3.03
CA HIS A 253 5.04 5.50 1.83
C HIS A 253 6.21 5.86 0.89
N PHE A 254 7.12 4.92 0.69
CA PHE A 254 8.32 5.06 -0.15
C PHE A 254 8.07 4.60 -1.58
N CYS A 255 7.04 5.17 -2.25
CA CYS A 255 6.79 4.90 -3.66
C CYS A 255 7.98 5.33 -4.53
N GLY A 256 8.17 4.69 -5.69
CA GLY A 256 9.31 5.00 -6.57
C GLY A 256 10.62 4.33 -6.14
N ARG A 257 11.71 5.11 -6.02
CA ARG A 257 13.03 4.55 -5.66
C ARG A 257 13.06 4.05 -4.23
N LYS A 258 13.30 2.75 -4.05
CA LYS A 258 13.39 2.12 -2.73
C LYS A 258 14.73 2.41 -2.06
N PRO A 259 14.72 2.81 -0.77
CA PRO A 259 15.94 3.16 -0.04
C PRO A 259 16.96 2.03 0.02
N PHE A 260 18.24 2.41 -0.03
CA PHE A 260 19.41 1.58 0.29
C PHE A 260 20.09 2.07 1.55
N LEU A 261 20.83 1.20 2.23
CA LEU A 261 21.58 1.54 3.44
C LEU A 261 22.51 2.74 3.24
N PHE A 262 23.19 2.78 2.10
CA PHE A 262 24.16 3.83 1.76
C PHE A 262 23.56 5.00 0.98
N ASP A 263 22.24 5.08 0.86
CA ASP A 263 21.61 6.28 0.33
C ASP A 263 21.89 7.45 1.28
N ARG A 264 22.65 8.43 0.79
CA ARG A 264 23.01 9.64 1.59
C ARG A 264 21.82 10.55 1.90
N ASN A 265 20.67 10.24 1.34
CA ASN A 265 19.47 11.01 1.59
C ASN A 265 18.91 10.67 2.98
N ALA A 266 18.79 11.69 3.81
CA ALA A 266 18.23 11.58 5.16
C ALA A 266 16.85 10.89 5.19
N TYR A 267 16.18 10.85 4.07
CA TYR A 267 14.86 10.24 3.89
C TYR A 267 14.85 8.72 3.90
N SER A 268 15.92 8.09 3.53
CA SER A 268 16.00 6.63 3.58
C SER A 268 16.07 6.11 5.02
N ARG A 269 16.41 6.99 5.95
CA ARG A 269 16.67 6.64 7.34
C ARG A 269 15.49 5.98 8.06
N PRO A 270 14.23 6.48 8.01
CA PRO A 270 13.10 5.82 8.64
C PRO A 270 12.90 4.40 8.14
N PHE A 271 13.00 4.18 6.84
CA PHE A 271 12.87 2.85 6.25
C PHE A 271 14.02 1.93 6.64
N THR A 272 15.25 2.46 6.68
CA THR A 272 16.43 1.71 7.13
C THR A 272 16.33 1.34 8.60
N ILE A 273 15.81 2.22 9.46
CA ILE A 273 15.53 1.93 10.87
C ILE A 273 14.58 0.73 10.99
N ALA A 274 13.49 0.72 10.19
CA ALA A 274 12.54 -0.37 10.20
C ALA A 274 13.16 -1.71 9.74
N ARG A 275 14.00 -1.70 8.71
CA ARG A 275 14.78 -2.88 8.28
C ARG A 275 15.74 -3.38 9.36
N LEU A 276 16.46 -2.47 9.99
CA LEU A 276 17.36 -2.81 11.09
C LEU A 276 16.60 -3.42 12.27
N GLU A 277 15.41 -2.92 12.57
CA GLU A 277 14.60 -3.45 13.65
C GLU A 277 14.14 -4.89 13.38
N HIS A 278 13.73 -5.20 12.13
CA HIS A 278 13.42 -6.57 11.71
C HIS A 278 14.62 -7.51 11.98
N HIS A 279 15.79 -7.15 11.49
CA HIS A 279 16.96 -8.03 11.62
C HIS A 279 17.54 -8.08 13.03
N ARG A 280 17.35 -7.03 13.84
CA ARG A 280 17.88 -6.94 15.20
C ARG A 280 17.32 -8.01 16.12
N LYS A 281 16.07 -8.37 15.95
CA LYS A 281 15.41 -9.44 16.71
C LYS A 281 16.10 -10.79 16.53
N ARG A 282 16.64 -11.05 15.35
CA ARG A 282 17.26 -12.33 14.97
C ARG A 282 18.77 -12.35 15.16
N HIS A 283 19.45 -11.25 14.91
CA HIS A 283 20.90 -11.21 14.73
C HIS A 283 21.62 -10.25 15.70
N GLY A 284 20.90 -9.60 16.61
CA GLY A 284 21.46 -8.52 17.41
C GLY A 284 21.86 -7.30 16.57
N THR A 285 22.43 -6.26 17.21
CA THR A 285 22.71 -5.01 16.50
C THR A 285 23.79 -5.14 15.40
N PRO A 286 24.97 -5.76 15.63
CA PRO A 286 25.96 -5.90 14.55
C PRO A 286 25.45 -6.76 13.40
N GLY A 287 24.80 -7.89 13.70
CA GLY A 287 24.24 -8.78 12.67
C GLY A 287 23.14 -8.13 11.85
N ALA A 288 22.35 -7.22 12.43
CA ALA A 288 21.32 -6.48 11.70
C ALA A 288 21.91 -5.60 10.60
N TRP A 289 22.99 -4.90 10.86
CA TRP A 289 23.70 -4.10 9.86
C TRP A 289 24.23 -4.95 8.71
N PHE A 290 24.82 -6.10 9.04
CA PHE A 290 25.32 -7.04 8.04
C PHE A 290 24.17 -7.59 7.18
N ALA A 291 23.04 -7.97 7.78
CA ALA A 291 21.88 -8.49 7.08
C ALA A 291 21.28 -7.44 6.12
N VAL A 292 21.12 -6.18 6.56
CA VAL A 292 20.64 -5.09 5.70
C VAL A 292 21.59 -4.84 4.54
N LEU A 293 22.91 -4.89 4.77
CA LEU A 293 23.90 -4.77 3.70
C LEU A 293 23.81 -5.93 2.71
N GLN A 294 23.65 -7.16 3.19
CA GLN A 294 23.48 -8.34 2.35
C GLN A 294 22.23 -8.25 1.46
N ASP A 295 21.11 -7.81 2.01
CA ASP A 295 19.88 -7.56 1.23
C ASP A 295 20.13 -6.54 0.11
N ASP A 296 20.83 -5.44 0.43
CA ASP A 296 21.12 -4.39 -0.54
C ASP A 296 22.07 -4.88 -1.65
N CYS A 297 23.07 -5.68 -1.31
CA CYS A 297 23.97 -6.31 -2.29
C CYS A 297 23.18 -7.26 -3.23
N GLN A 298 22.28 -8.07 -2.69
CA GLN A 298 21.43 -8.96 -3.49
C GLN A 298 20.49 -8.18 -4.42
N ARG A 299 19.93 -7.07 -3.94
CA ARG A 299 19.07 -6.18 -4.77
C ARG A 299 19.87 -5.56 -5.91
N LEU A 300 21.09 -5.09 -5.63
CA LEU A 300 21.98 -4.52 -6.64
C LEU A 300 22.36 -5.57 -7.69
N ALA A 301 22.76 -6.75 -7.27
CA ALA A 301 23.11 -7.85 -8.17
C ALA A 301 21.94 -8.22 -9.11
N ARG A 302 20.70 -8.30 -8.60
CA ARG A 302 19.48 -8.52 -9.42
C ARG A 302 19.27 -7.41 -10.44
N LYS A 303 19.47 -6.14 -10.07
CA LYS A 303 19.35 -5.00 -11.00
C LYS A 303 20.40 -5.07 -12.12
N ILE A 304 21.64 -5.41 -11.80
CA ILE A 304 22.72 -5.56 -12.77
C ILE A 304 22.36 -6.71 -13.75
N LYS A 305 22.03 -7.88 -13.20
CA LYS A 305 21.64 -9.04 -14.03
C LYS A 305 20.50 -8.72 -15.01
N ARG A 306 19.48 -8.00 -14.55
CA ARG A 306 18.37 -7.58 -15.40
C ARG A 306 18.80 -6.62 -16.51
N ARG A 307 19.68 -5.65 -16.21
CA ARG A 307 20.19 -4.70 -17.21
C ARG A 307 21.04 -5.41 -18.27
N VAL A 308 21.93 -6.29 -17.83
CA VAL A 308 22.78 -7.08 -18.75
C VAL A 308 21.90 -8.01 -19.60
N GLY A 309 20.92 -8.68 -19.02
CA GLY A 309 19.98 -9.54 -19.75
C GLY A 309 19.20 -8.78 -20.84
N ASN A 310 18.75 -7.56 -20.53
CA ASN A 310 18.04 -6.73 -21.52
C ASN A 310 18.99 -6.27 -22.67
N LEU A 311 20.25 -5.95 -22.36
CA LEU A 311 21.25 -5.55 -23.37
C LEU A 311 21.68 -6.70 -24.30
N LEU A 312 21.52 -7.95 -23.87
CA LEU A 312 21.83 -9.14 -24.67
C LEU A 312 20.64 -9.65 -25.48
N SER A 313 19.45 -9.07 -25.26
CA SER A 313 18.20 -9.42 -25.97
C SER A 313 17.79 -8.40 -27.03
N GLU A 314 18.49 -7.28 -27.14
CA GLU A 314 18.45 -6.30 -28.24
C GLU A 314 19.54 -6.62 -29.25
#